data_f7557cfa7897eb1c5efd3a9585cfe86f
#
_entry.id   f7557cfa7897eb1c5efd3a9585cfe86f
#
_cell.length_a   1.000
_cell.length_b   1.000
_cell.length_c   1.000
_cell.angle_alpha   90.00
_cell.angle_beta   90.00
_cell.angle_gamma   90.00
#
_symmetry.space_group_name_H-M   'P 1'
#
loop_
_entity.id
_entity.type
_entity.pdbx_description
1 polymer ?
#
loop_
_entity_poly.entity_id
_entity_poly.type
_entity_poly.pdbx_seq_one_letter_code
_entity_poly.pdbx_strand_id
1 'polypeptide(L)'
;SGAWVRLGDVADVSIESGPPQVRRDDVQRRVVIQSNVQGRDMGSVVADIQDTIASEVNLPPGYSVDIGGQFENQQRAQKRLTIVVPVSLGLIALLLYFAFSSVGQALLILVNVPLAVIGGVFSLWVSGQYLSVPSSVGFITLFGVAVLNGVVMVESINQRIQDGLSVDTAV
;
A
#
# COMPACT_ATOMS: atom_id res chain seq x y z
N SER A 1 -62.36 -0.89 33.23
CA SER A 1 -61.77 -0.04 34.24
C SER A 1 -60.34 -0.45 34.45
N GLY A 2 -59.41 0.24 33.78
CA GLY A 2 -57.97 0.03 33.94
C GLY A 2 -57.50 0.67 35.22
N ALA A 3 -56.95 -0.11 36.14
CA ALA A 3 -56.24 0.43 37.29
C ALA A 3 -54.86 0.95 36.86
N TRP A 4 -54.53 2.15 37.27
CA TRP A 4 -53.19 2.72 37.07
C TRP A 4 -52.25 2.14 38.13
N VAL A 5 -51.17 1.46 37.68
CA VAL A 5 -50.13 0.95 38.55
C VAL A 5 -48.84 1.71 38.24
N ARG A 6 -48.11 2.14 39.26
CA ARG A 6 -46.81 2.79 39.04
C ARG A 6 -45.79 1.74 38.58
N LEU A 7 -44.93 2.11 37.64
CA LEU A 7 -43.91 1.21 37.11
C LEU A 7 -43.00 0.65 38.24
N GLY A 8 -42.66 1.48 39.23
CA GLY A 8 -41.84 1.04 40.37
C GLY A 8 -42.50 0.03 41.34
N ASP A 9 -43.83 -0.20 41.19
CA ASP A 9 -44.57 -1.21 42.00
C ASP A 9 -44.51 -2.61 41.37
N VAL A 10 -44.14 -2.68 40.08
CA VAL A 10 -44.11 -3.94 39.27
C VAL A 10 -42.78 -4.25 38.63
N ALA A 11 -41.82 -3.29 38.68
CA ALA A 11 -40.49 -3.45 38.13
C ALA A 11 -39.47 -2.63 38.91
N ASP A 12 -38.27 -3.14 39.01
CA ASP A 12 -37.13 -2.40 39.57
C ASP A 12 -36.57 -1.43 38.53
N VAL A 13 -36.59 -0.12 38.81
CA VAL A 13 -36.17 0.92 37.89
C VAL A 13 -34.85 1.50 38.39
N SER A 14 -33.76 1.11 37.72
CA SER A 14 -32.40 1.63 38.01
C SER A 14 -31.84 2.39 36.81
N ILE A 15 -30.99 3.39 37.11
CA ILE A 15 -30.23 4.10 36.09
C ILE A 15 -28.86 3.42 36.01
N GLU A 16 -28.59 2.77 34.87
CA GLU A 16 -27.30 2.15 34.61
C GLU A 16 -26.57 2.83 33.44
N SER A 17 -25.25 2.88 33.54
CA SER A 17 -24.42 3.36 32.46
C SER A 17 -24.27 2.28 31.39
N GLY A 18 -24.79 2.53 30.22
CA GLY A 18 -24.65 1.64 29.05
C GLY A 18 -23.89 2.31 27.89
N PRO A 19 -23.45 1.54 26.91
CA PRO A 19 -22.81 2.12 25.74
C PRO A 19 -23.77 3.02 24.98
N PRO A 20 -23.35 4.23 24.59
CA PRO A 20 -24.22 5.22 23.92
C PRO A 20 -24.70 4.74 22.55
N GLN A 21 -23.97 3.81 21.94
CA GLN A 21 -24.31 3.25 20.63
C GLN A 21 -23.92 1.76 20.55
N VAL A 22 -24.87 0.92 20.18
CA VAL A 22 -24.64 -0.50 19.85
C VAL A 22 -24.46 -0.61 18.35
N ARG A 23 -23.22 -0.82 17.90
CA ARG A 23 -22.91 -1.10 16.48
C ARG A 23 -23.02 -2.59 16.20
N ARG A 24 -23.54 -2.91 15.02
CA ARG A 24 -23.64 -4.29 14.52
C ARG A 24 -23.03 -4.35 13.12
N ASP A 25 -22.37 -5.46 12.85
CA ASP A 25 -21.84 -5.83 11.54
C ASP A 25 -22.17 -7.31 11.32
N ASP A 26 -22.69 -7.67 10.17
CA ASP A 26 -23.17 -9.03 9.87
C ASP A 26 -24.02 -9.65 11.02
N VAL A 27 -24.99 -8.87 11.52
CA VAL A 27 -25.89 -9.27 12.62
C VAL A 27 -25.18 -9.40 13.99
N GLN A 28 -23.86 -9.40 14.04
CA GLN A 28 -23.08 -9.50 15.28
C GLN A 28 -22.81 -8.12 15.91
N ARG A 29 -22.80 -8.08 17.23
CA ARG A 29 -22.44 -6.86 17.99
C ARG A 29 -20.95 -6.63 17.91
N ARG A 30 -20.52 -5.42 17.55
CA ARG A 30 -19.09 -5.06 17.50
C ARG A 30 -18.74 -3.88 18.40
N VAL A 31 -17.54 -3.93 18.94
CA VAL A 31 -16.86 -2.80 19.58
C VAL A 31 -15.71 -2.38 18.68
N VAL A 32 -15.56 -1.09 18.47
CA VAL A 32 -14.48 -0.54 17.62
C VAL A 32 -13.47 0.15 18.54
N ILE A 33 -12.24 -0.34 18.53
CA ILE A 33 -11.09 0.27 19.21
C ILE A 33 -10.28 0.98 18.12
N GLN A 34 -10.09 2.28 18.27
CA GLN A 34 -9.35 3.09 17.30
C GLN A 34 -8.10 3.67 17.95
N SER A 35 -6.98 3.60 17.22
CA SER A 35 -5.72 4.23 17.60
C SER A 35 -5.01 4.78 16.37
N ASN A 36 -4.17 5.80 16.57
CA ASN A 36 -3.31 6.34 15.53
C ASN A 36 -1.87 5.90 15.79
N VAL A 37 -1.18 5.45 14.76
CA VAL A 37 0.24 5.10 14.83
C VAL A 37 1.09 6.34 14.60
N GLN A 38 2.05 6.60 15.49
CA GLN A 38 3.04 7.67 15.37
C GLN A 38 4.44 7.13 15.64
N GLY A 39 5.43 7.59 14.86
CA GLY A 39 6.84 7.27 15.08
C GLY A 39 7.27 5.84 14.73
N ARG A 40 6.36 5.00 14.24
CA ARG A 40 6.64 3.62 13.80
C ARG A 40 5.91 3.28 12.51
N ASP A 41 6.36 2.23 11.84
CA ASP A 41 5.65 1.64 10.71
C ASP A 41 4.33 0.99 11.16
N MET A 42 3.25 1.24 10.40
CA MET A 42 1.93 0.70 10.70
C MET A 42 1.90 -0.84 10.68
N GLY A 43 2.62 -1.47 9.74
CA GLY A 43 2.69 -2.92 9.63
C GLY A 43 3.30 -3.57 10.86
N SER A 44 4.39 -2.99 11.38
CA SER A 44 5.07 -3.49 12.60
C SER A 44 4.20 -3.34 13.85
N VAL A 45 3.47 -2.24 13.97
CA VAL A 45 2.55 -2.03 15.12
C VAL A 45 1.38 -3.01 15.06
N VAL A 46 0.83 -3.25 13.89
CA VAL A 46 -0.27 -4.21 13.72
C VAL A 46 0.20 -5.65 14.02
N ALA A 47 1.42 -6.02 13.59
CA ALA A 47 2.00 -7.32 13.92
C ALA A 47 2.14 -7.49 15.44
N ASP A 48 2.71 -6.49 16.14
CA ASP A 48 2.83 -6.52 17.61
C ASP A 48 1.46 -6.66 18.31
N ILE A 49 0.44 -5.94 17.79
CA ILE A 49 -0.94 -6.04 18.33
C ILE A 49 -1.51 -7.45 18.12
N GLN A 50 -1.32 -8.03 16.92
CA GLN A 50 -1.79 -9.40 16.64
C GLN A 50 -1.13 -10.43 17.54
N ASP A 51 0.19 -10.34 17.71
CA ASP A 51 0.95 -11.24 18.57
C ASP A 51 0.55 -11.09 20.04
N THR A 52 0.32 -9.86 20.52
CA THR A 52 -0.14 -9.60 21.89
C THR A 52 -1.55 -10.16 22.11
N ILE A 53 -2.47 -9.94 21.18
CA ILE A 53 -3.83 -10.48 21.27
C ILE A 53 -3.80 -12.01 21.27
N ALA A 54 -2.99 -12.62 20.41
CA ALA A 54 -2.89 -14.06 20.32
C ALA A 54 -2.28 -14.72 21.58
N SER A 55 -1.36 -14.02 22.26
CA SER A 55 -0.64 -14.56 23.43
C SER A 55 -1.29 -14.21 24.76
N GLU A 56 -1.90 -13.05 24.90
CA GLU A 56 -2.35 -12.52 26.19
C GLU A 56 -3.87 -12.45 26.33
N VAL A 57 -4.63 -12.42 25.21
CA VAL A 57 -6.07 -12.25 25.26
C VAL A 57 -6.79 -13.58 25.05
N ASN A 58 -7.43 -14.09 26.10
CA ASN A 58 -8.29 -15.26 25.99
C ASN A 58 -9.70 -14.83 25.59
N LEU A 59 -10.02 -14.96 24.29
CA LEU A 59 -11.32 -14.60 23.75
C LEU A 59 -12.37 -15.66 24.12
N PRO A 60 -13.52 -15.25 24.68
CA PRO A 60 -14.64 -16.17 24.90
C PRO A 60 -15.15 -16.77 23.57
N PRO A 61 -15.79 -17.94 23.59
CA PRO A 61 -16.39 -18.52 22.40
C PRO A 61 -17.38 -17.56 21.73
N GLY A 62 -17.25 -17.36 20.42
CA GLY A 62 -18.10 -16.46 19.63
C GLY A 62 -17.58 -15.04 19.47
N TYR A 63 -16.42 -14.72 20.06
CA TYR A 63 -15.71 -13.46 19.81
C TYR A 63 -14.61 -13.62 18.76
N SER A 64 -14.49 -12.64 17.87
CA SER A 64 -13.39 -12.53 16.91
C SER A 64 -12.81 -11.12 16.92
N VAL A 65 -11.54 -11.00 16.58
CA VAL A 65 -10.86 -9.71 16.43
C VAL A 65 -10.48 -9.54 14.96
N ASP A 66 -11.00 -8.47 14.36
CA ASP A 66 -10.68 -8.09 12.99
C ASP A 66 -9.93 -6.76 12.97
N ILE A 67 -8.82 -6.72 12.26
CA ILE A 67 -8.01 -5.50 12.11
C ILE A 67 -8.36 -4.87 10.76
N GLY A 68 -9.00 -3.70 10.84
CA GLY A 68 -9.48 -2.96 9.67
C GLY A 68 -8.86 -1.58 9.51
N GLY A 69 -9.52 -0.74 8.74
CA GLY A 69 -9.16 0.67 8.54
C GLY A 69 -8.01 0.87 7.55
N GLN A 70 -7.09 1.77 7.88
CA GLN A 70 -5.98 2.13 6.97
C GLN A 70 -5.05 0.95 6.68
N PHE A 71 -4.81 0.08 7.65
CA PHE A 71 -3.97 -1.10 7.47
C PHE A 71 -4.52 -2.05 6.40
N GLU A 72 -5.80 -2.34 6.44
CA GLU A 72 -6.45 -3.20 5.44
C GLU A 72 -6.38 -2.58 4.04
N ASN A 73 -6.61 -1.26 3.94
CA ASN A 73 -6.49 -0.54 2.67
C ASN A 73 -5.05 -0.57 2.13
N GLN A 74 -4.06 -0.40 3.01
CA GLN A 74 -2.64 -0.49 2.66
C GLN A 74 -2.28 -1.90 2.16
N GLN A 75 -2.73 -2.94 2.85
CA GLN A 75 -2.48 -4.33 2.46
C GLN A 75 -3.12 -4.67 1.11
N ARG A 76 -4.36 -4.22 0.88
CA ARG A 76 -5.04 -4.38 -0.41
C ARG A 76 -4.30 -3.64 -1.54
N ALA A 77 -3.82 -2.42 -1.28
CA ALA A 77 -3.05 -1.64 -2.24
C ALA A 77 -1.72 -2.34 -2.58
N GLN A 78 -0.98 -2.80 -1.57
CA GLN A 78 0.27 -3.55 -1.78
C GLN A 78 0.05 -4.82 -2.60
N LYS A 79 -0.97 -5.60 -2.29
CA LYS A 79 -1.30 -6.82 -3.05
C LYS A 79 -1.62 -6.52 -4.51
N ARG A 80 -2.33 -5.45 -4.80
CA ARG A 80 -2.61 -5.01 -6.18
C ARG A 80 -1.34 -4.55 -6.88
N LEU A 81 -0.49 -3.76 -6.22
CA LEU A 81 0.77 -3.26 -6.78
C LEU A 81 1.74 -4.40 -7.11
N THR A 82 1.79 -5.45 -6.30
CA THR A 82 2.63 -6.65 -6.56
C THR A 82 2.30 -7.32 -7.90
N ILE A 83 1.07 -7.20 -8.38
CA ILE A 83 0.66 -7.76 -9.68
C ILE A 83 0.79 -6.70 -10.79
N VAL A 84 0.28 -5.49 -10.53
CA VAL A 84 0.20 -4.43 -11.55
C VAL A 84 1.59 -3.96 -11.98
N VAL A 85 2.54 -3.82 -11.06
CA VAL A 85 3.89 -3.33 -11.38
C VAL A 85 4.65 -4.26 -12.34
N PRO A 86 4.77 -5.58 -12.09
CA PRO A 86 5.42 -6.48 -13.04
C PRO A 86 4.72 -6.56 -14.40
N VAL A 87 3.39 -6.56 -14.41
CA VAL A 87 2.61 -6.56 -15.67
C VAL A 87 2.88 -5.28 -16.48
N SER A 88 2.89 -4.13 -15.82
CA SER A 88 3.19 -2.85 -16.47
C SER A 88 4.62 -2.81 -17.02
N LEU A 89 5.61 -3.30 -16.25
CA LEU A 89 7.00 -3.38 -16.71
C LEU A 89 7.15 -4.34 -17.89
N GLY A 90 6.45 -5.47 -17.88
CA GLY A 90 6.42 -6.40 -19.02
C GLY A 90 5.81 -5.76 -20.28
N LEU A 91 4.73 -5.00 -20.13
CA LEU A 91 4.12 -4.28 -21.24
C LEU A 91 5.06 -3.19 -21.78
N ILE A 92 5.72 -2.43 -20.90
CA ILE A 92 6.72 -1.42 -21.28
C ILE A 92 7.88 -2.09 -22.03
N ALA A 93 8.40 -3.22 -21.54
CA ALA A 93 9.46 -3.97 -22.23
C ALA A 93 9.05 -4.38 -23.64
N LEU A 94 7.83 -4.86 -23.80
CA LEU A 94 7.28 -5.26 -25.09
C LEU A 94 7.13 -4.06 -26.04
N LEU A 95 6.63 -2.93 -25.54
CA LEU A 95 6.51 -1.70 -26.33
C LEU A 95 7.89 -1.15 -26.75
N LEU A 96 8.88 -1.17 -25.84
CA LEU A 96 10.25 -0.77 -26.16
C LEU A 96 10.88 -1.69 -27.21
N TYR A 97 10.63 -3.00 -27.13
CA TYR A 97 11.09 -3.92 -28.15
C TYR A 97 10.51 -3.59 -29.53
N PHE A 98 9.21 -3.30 -29.62
CA PHE A 98 8.60 -2.89 -30.89
C PHE A 98 9.10 -1.53 -31.39
N ALA A 99 9.36 -0.57 -30.49
CA ALA A 99 9.84 0.76 -30.86
C ALA A 99 11.27 0.74 -31.41
N PHE A 100 12.16 -0.03 -30.78
CA PHE A 100 13.57 -0.05 -31.15
C PHE A 100 13.97 -1.25 -32.00
N SER A 101 13.10 -2.24 -32.17
CA SER A 101 13.38 -3.52 -32.83
C SER A 101 14.66 -4.23 -32.35
N SER A 102 15.07 -3.94 -31.12
CA SER A 102 16.30 -4.42 -30.49
C SER A 102 16.09 -4.77 -29.04
N VAL A 103 16.29 -6.04 -28.68
CA VAL A 103 16.22 -6.52 -27.29
C VAL A 103 17.29 -5.84 -26.42
N GLY A 104 18.50 -5.61 -26.98
CA GLY A 104 19.60 -4.98 -26.26
C GLY A 104 19.28 -3.55 -25.84
N GLN A 105 18.70 -2.73 -26.73
CA GLN A 105 18.31 -1.37 -26.45
C GLN A 105 17.14 -1.32 -25.45
N ALA A 106 16.14 -2.18 -25.59
CA ALA A 106 15.05 -2.28 -24.66
C ALA A 106 15.53 -2.66 -23.25
N LEU A 107 16.45 -3.62 -23.15
CA LEU A 107 17.03 -4.04 -21.87
C LEU A 107 17.87 -2.94 -21.23
N LEU A 108 18.64 -2.20 -22.01
CA LEU A 108 19.45 -1.08 -21.55
C LEU A 108 18.56 0.03 -20.92
N ILE A 109 17.43 0.32 -21.54
CA ILE A 109 16.45 1.26 -20.99
C ILE A 109 15.87 0.71 -19.67
N LEU A 110 15.51 -0.57 -19.63
CA LEU A 110 14.92 -1.20 -18.45
C LEU A 110 15.89 -1.27 -17.27
N VAL A 111 17.19 -1.33 -17.49
CA VAL A 111 18.21 -1.29 -16.40
C VAL A 111 18.17 0.02 -15.63
N ASN A 112 17.67 1.11 -16.21
CA ASN A 112 17.47 2.37 -15.48
C ASN A 112 16.42 2.25 -14.37
N VAL A 113 15.45 1.34 -14.49
CA VAL A 113 14.40 1.16 -13.48
C VAL A 113 14.97 0.66 -12.15
N PRO A 114 15.74 -0.46 -12.09
CA PRO A 114 16.39 -0.88 -10.85
C PRO A 114 17.30 0.20 -10.24
N LEU A 115 18.04 0.94 -11.06
CA LEU A 115 18.89 2.02 -10.57
C LEU A 115 18.07 3.15 -9.92
N ALA A 116 16.93 3.50 -10.52
CA ALA A 116 15.99 4.46 -9.95
C ALA A 116 15.40 3.97 -8.62
N VAL A 117 15.07 2.66 -8.51
CA VAL A 117 14.60 2.05 -7.26
C VAL A 117 15.63 2.20 -6.16
N ILE A 118 16.90 1.89 -6.44
CA ILE A 118 18.00 2.04 -5.46
C ILE A 118 18.03 3.48 -4.95
N GLY A 119 17.99 4.47 -5.85
CA GLY A 119 17.95 5.89 -5.49
C GLY A 119 16.73 6.26 -4.65
N GLY A 120 15.56 5.74 -5.00
CA GLY A 120 14.32 5.95 -4.25
C GLY A 120 14.34 5.35 -2.84
N VAL A 121 14.84 4.12 -2.70
CA VAL A 121 15.00 3.45 -1.39
C VAL A 121 16.02 4.19 -0.53
N PHE A 122 17.15 4.60 -1.10
CA PHE A 122 18.15 5.38 -0.40
C PHE A 122 17.60 6.72 0.10
N SER A 123 16.80 7.39 -0.72
CA SER A 123 16.11 8.64 -0.34
C SER A 123 15.16 8.45 0.82
N LEU A 124 14.35 7.36 0.82
CA LEU A 124 13.48 7.01 1.94
C LEU A 124 14.28 6.75 3.22
N TRP A 125 15.39 6.03 3.11
CA TRP A 125 16.25 5.73 4.26
C TRP A 125 16.87 6.98 4.87
N VAL A 126 17.40 7.88 4.04
CA VAL A 126 17.99 9.16 4.51
C VAL A 126 16.91 10.06 5.11
N SER A 127 15.70 10.08 4.56
CA SER A 127 14.59 10.88 5.07
C SER A 127 13.97 10.31 6.36
N GLY A 128 14.34 9.10 6.79
CA GLY A 128 13.74 8.41 7.93
C GLY A 128 12.25 8.06 7.73
N GLN A 129 11.80 8.00 6.48
CA GLN A 129 10.43 7.71 6.16
C GLN A 129 10.22 6.22 5.86
N TYR A 130 9.07 5.71 6.29
CA TYR A 130 8.69 4.32 6.03
C TYR A 130 8.05 4.15 4.67
N LEU A 131 8.16 2.94 4.12
CA LEU A 131 7.46 2.58 2.88
C LEU A 131 5.95 2.61 3.13
N SER A 132 5.28 3.53 2.47
CA SER A 132 3.84 3.78 2.59
C SER A 132 3.16 3.72 1.22
N VAL A 133 1.82 3.77 1.20
CA VAL A 133 1.08 3.85 -0.08
C VAL A 133 1.50 5.08 -0.91
N PRO A 134 1.62 6.30 -0.34
CA PRO A 134 2.16 7.44 -1.07
C PRO A 134 3.57 7.22 -1.63
N SER A 135 4.47 6.59 -0.86
CA SER A 135 5.82 6.25 -1.34
C SER A 135 5.76 5.30 -2.54
N SER A 136 4.87 4.30 -2.50
CA SER A 136 4.70 3.35 -3.60
C SER A 136 4.22 4.04 -4.89
N VAL A 137 3.32 5.03 -4.78
CA VAL A 137 2.90 5.86 -5.93
C VAL A 137 4.08 6.69 -6.44
N GLY A 138 4.91 7.23 -5.55
CA GLY A 138 6.16 7.92 -5.90
C GLY A 138 7.12 7.03 -6.71
N PHE A 139 7.28 5.77 -6.33
CA PHE A 139 8.09 4.81 -7.10
C PHE A 139 7.52 4.55 -8.51
N ILE A 140 6.21 4.44 -8.68
CA ILE A 140 5.59 4.27 -10.00
C ILE A 140 5.92 5.48 -10.89
N THR A 141 5.82 6.68 -10.35
CA THR A 141 6.20 7.90 -11.08
C THR A 141 7.68 7.91 -11.44
N LEU A 142 8.54 7.51 -10.50
CA LEU A 142 9.98 7.40 -10.71
C LEU A 142 10.33 6.41 -11.83
N PHE A 143 9.63 5.27 -11.92
CA PHE A 143 9.80 4.32 -13.02
C PHE A 143 9.47 4.94 -14.37
N GLY A 144 8.38 5.69 -14.45
CA GLY A 144 7.99 6.38 -15.68
C GLY A 144 9.06 7.38 -16.14
N VAL A 145 9.60 8.18 -15.23
CA VAL A 145 10.67 9.14 -15.55
C VAL A 145 11.97 8.44 -15.93
N ALA A 146 12.35 7.35 -15.23
CA ALA A 146 13.55 6.58 -15.54
C ALA A 146 13.50 5.96 -16.94
N VAL A 147 12.36 5.38 -17.31
CA VAL A 147 12.14 4.83 -18.67
C VAL A 147 12.19 5.94 -19.71
N LEU A 148 11.52 7.07 -19.46
CA LEU A 148 11.50 8.20 -20.40
C LEU A 148 12.92 8.72 -20.66
N ASN A 149 13.74 8.93 -19.64
CA ASN A 149 15.12 9.34 -19.77
C ASN A 149 15.94 8.33 -20.59
N GLY A 150 15.75 7.03 -20.31
CA GLY A 150 16.40 5.96 -21.07
C GLY A 150 16.01 5.96 -22.55
N VAL A 151 14.73 6.15 -22.87
CA VAL A 151 14.23 6.23 -24.24
C VAL A 151 14.86 7.41 -24.98
N VAL A 152 14.83 8.62 -24.40
CA VAL A 152 15.39 9.82 -25.00
C VAL A 152 16.90 9.67 -25.26
N MET A 153 17.63 9.07 -24.32
CA MET A 153 19.06 8.82 -24.44
C MET A 153 19.35 7.85 -25.61
N VAL A 154 18.69 6.71 -25.66
CA VAL A 154 18.89 5.69 -26.71
C VAL A 154 18.50 6.24 -28.07
N GLU A 155 17.39 6.99 -28.15
CA GLU A 155 16.95 7.64 -29.40
C GLU A 155 17.98 8.66 -29.91
N SER A 156 18.53 9.50 -29.02
CA SER A 156 19.57 10.46 -29.35
C SER A 156 20.85 9.79 -29.89
N ILE A 157 21.25 8.67 -29.28
CA ILE A 157 22.40 7.89 -29.74
C ILE A 157 22.12 7.29 -31.12
N ASN A 158 20.94 6.71 -31.32
CA ASN A 158 20.55 6.14 -32.62
C ASN A 158 20.54 7.17 -33.74
N GLN A 159 20.02 8.39 -33.47
CA GLN A 159 20.05 9.50 -34.44
C GLN A 159 21.47 9.87 -34.80
N ARG A 160 22.38 10.02 -33.83
CA ARG A 160 23.80 10.36 -34.10
C ARG A 160 24.52 9.29 -34.91
N ILE A 161 24.19 8.01 -34.68
CA ILE A 161 24.74 6.90 -35.48
C ILE A 161 24.22 6.96 -36.91
N GLN A 162 22.93 7.31 -37.13
CA GLN A 162 22.35 7.51 -38.44
C GLN A 162 22.97 8.69 -39.20
N ASP A 163 23.39 9.74 -38.49
CA ASP A 163 24.11 10.89 -39.04
C ASP A 163 25.58 10.57 -39.37
N GLY A 164 26.01 9.32 -39.21
CA GLY A 164 27.34 8.81 -39.63
C GLY A 164 28.43 8.92 -38.54
N LEU A 165 28.09 9.19 -37.27
CA LEU A 165 29.03 9.17 -36.17
C LEU A 165 29.32 7.72 -35.73
N SER A 166 30.56 7.46 -35.30
CA SER A 166 30.89 6.17 -34.73
C SER A 166 30.22 6.00 -33.37
N VAL A 167 29.98 4.77 -32.94
CA VAL A 167 29.33 4.45 -31.65
C VAL A 167 30.04 5.13 -30.49
N ASP A 168 31.40 5.12 -30.49
CA ASP A 168 32.24 5.74 -29.46
C ASP A 168 32.11 7.27 -29.36
N THR A 169 31.68 7.91 -30.46
CA THR A 169 31.47 9.37 -30.52
C THR A 169 30.00 9.77 -30.34
N ALA A 170 29.09 8.82 -30.49
CA ALA A 170 27.65 9.03 -30.33
C ALA A 170 27.17 8.92 -28.87
N VAL A 171 27.92 8.19 -28.03
CA VAL A 171 27.69 8.03 -26.59
C VAL A 171 28.37 9.16 -25.83
#